data_56289a67e7e9413951bb409fbb50de7f
#
_entry.id   56289a67e7e9413951bb409fbb50de7f
#
_cell.length_a   1.000
_cell.length_b   1.000
_cell.length_c   1.000
_cell.angle_alpha   90.00
_cell.angle_beta   90.00
_cell.angle_gamma   90.00
#
_symmetry.space_group_name_H-M   'P 1'
#
loop_
_entity.id
_entity.type
_entity.pdbx_description
1 polymer ?
#
loop_
_entity_poly.entity_id
_entity_poly.type
_entity_poly.pdbx_seq_one_letter_code
_entity_poly.pdbx_strand_id
1 'polypeptide(L)'
;LGGHLTFALKHEGVFLELLARLFDVIPEAELVAWINAERTGQYARRAGFLFEWMTDRTLTGLAPLPACKYVDAISADDYLVSASPANSVRWRVRDNLPGTRFFCPTLRRTKAVASVQAYDCASRLDALQAEYGADVLRRSAVWLTLKESRASFEIEHEHDKTDRIKRFASVMESEIGQSPNPLSADALTELQHAIIGDLTTLKTFGLRKSPVFVGTTEGFRDVIHYIAPHWDDVPEMLRGLEAFLTLTAPRPGFADASIARAAIVAFGFVYIHPFADGNGRTHRFLINDVLRRDGAVPRPFVLPVSAAITSKAQTLAAYDQVLEVISRPFMRRFGVSASFGRTETYEDGVQSNFSFSAYAQAAHVWRYLDLTAHVEYLGGLIDLTIGTEMRNEAQLLQTWDRARAFVKEVVDGPNSDIDRIIRSVKDNHWDVSNKLRKDFPVIASADLSDAIVDAVRRAFGEGQAEDGVAD
;
A
#
# COMPACT_ATOMS: atom_id res chain seq x y z
N LEU A 1 -4.55 -11.87 -38.01
CA LEU A 1 -4.14 -12.08 -36.64
C LEU A 1 -2.67 -11.81 -36.40
N GLY A 2 -1.73 -12.58 -37.06
CA GLY A 2 -0.30 -12.53 -36.81
C GLY A 2 0.31 -11.13 -36.90
N GLY A 3 -0.06 -10.35 -37.93
CA GLY A 3 0.42 -8.97 -38.09
C GLY A 3 -0.02 -8.04 -36.92
N HIS A 4 -1.24 -8.17 -36.43
CA HIS A 4 -1.73 -7.38 -35.32
C HIS A 4 -1.04 -7.75 -34.01
N LEU A 5 -0.90 -9.05 -33.71
CA LEU A 5 -0.19 -9.50 -32.50
C LEU A 5 1.31 -9.15 -32.58
N THR A 6 1.94 -9.28 -33.74
CA THR A 6 3.32 -8.84 -33.93
C THR A 6 3.46 -7.35 -33.64
N PHE A 7 2.57 -6.52 -34.20
CA PHE A 7 2.58 -5.07 -33.96
C PHE A 7 2.39 -4.72 -32.49
N ALA A 8 1.35 -5.28 -31.86
CA ALA A 8 1.05 -5.04 -30.44
C ALA A 8 2.24 -5.43 -29.54
N LEU A 9 2.74 -6.67 -29.65
CA LEU A 9 3.85 -7.17 -28.83
C LEU A 9 5.18 -6.45 -29.09
N LYS A 10 5.33 -5.82 -30.26
CA LYS A 10 6.55 -5.10 -30.66
C LYS A 10 6.53 -3.63 -30.27
N HIS A 11 5.37 -2.96 -30.42
CA HIS A 11 5.28 -1.50 -30.39
C HIS A 11 4.39 -0.95 -29.27
N GLU A 12 3.38 -1.72 -28.83
CA GLU A 12 2.42 -1.26 -27.81
C GLU A 12 2.73 -1.82 -26.41
N GLY A 13 3.49 -2.92 -26.36
CA GLY A 13 3.80 -3.63 -25.12
C GLY A 13 2.85 -4.81 -24.86
N VAL A 14 2.98 -5.40 -23.67
CA VAL A 14 2.25 -6.62 -23.30
C VAL A 14 1.12 -6.26 -22.32
N PHE A 15 -0.10 -6.20 -22.84
CA PHE A 15 -1.31 -6.03 -22.04
C PHE A 15 -1.91 -7.41 -21.75
N LEU A 16 -1.56 -7.99 -20.59
CA LEU A 16 -1.94 -9.36 -20.25
C LEU A 16 -3.46 -9.54 -20.20
N GLU A 17 -4.22 -8.58 -19.67
CA GLU A 17 -5.68 -8.62 -19.65
C GLU A 17 -6.27 -8.70 -21.06
N LEU A 18 -5.77 -7.88 -21.96
CA LEU A 18 -6.26 -7.85 -23.35
C LEU A 18 -5.93 -9.16 -24.09
N LEU A 19 -4.70 -9.67 -23.88
CA LEU A 19 -4.28 -10.94 -24.46
C LEU A 19 -5.12 -12.11 -23.94
N ALA A 20 -5.39 -12.16 -22.63
CA ALA A 20 -6.23 -13.20 -22.06
C ALA A 20 -7.65 -13.19 -22.66
N ARG A 21 -8.26 -12.03 -22.79
CA ARG A 21 -9.58 -11.89 -23.47
C ARG A 21 -9.53 -12.28 -24.92
N LEU A 22 -8.45 -11.96 -25.64
CA LEU A 22 -8.27 -12.37 -27.03
C LEU A 22 -8.16 -13.89 -27.12
N PHE A 23 -7.42 -14.53 -26.25
CA PHE A 23 -7.21 -15.97 -26.23
C PHE A 23 -8.46 -16.78 -25.84
N ASP A 24 -9.42 -16.17 -25.18
CA ASP A 24 -10.74 -16.78 -24.94
C ASP A 24 -11.59 -16.88 -26.22
N VAL A 25 -11.42 -15.95 -27.16
CA VAL A 25 -12.32 -15.84 -28.33
C VAL A 25 -11.67 -16.23 -29.64
N ILE A 26 -10.34 -16.27 -29.71
CA ILE A 26 -9.64 -16.58 -30.94
C ILE A 26 -9.73 -18.07 -31.27
N PRO A 27 -10.00 -18.46 -32.52
CA PRO A 27 -9.86 -19.84 -32.96
C PRO A 27 -8.42 -20.31 -32.87
N GLU A 28 -8.16 -21.39 -32.13
CA GLU A 28 -6.80 -21.94 -31.96
C GLU A 28 -6.13 -22.25 -33.31
N ALA A 29 -6.92 -22.67 -34.31
CA ALA A 29 -6.43 -22.96 -35.64
C ALA A 29 -5.75 -21.74 -36.33
N GLU A 30 -6.25 -20.51 -36.08
CA GLU A 30 -5.63 -19.31 -36.62
C GLU A 30 -4.28 -19.02 -35.95
N LEU A 31 -4.20 -19.22 -34.63
CA LEU A 31 -2.96 -19.05 -33.87
C LEU A 31 -1.92 -20.08 -34.28
N VAL A 32 -2.33 -21.35 -34.42
CA VAL A 32 -1.48 -22.46 -34.89
C VAL A 32 -1.00 -22.21 -36.31
N ALA A 33 -1.86 -21.76 -37.23
CA ALA A 33 -1.46 -21.45 -38.61
C ALA A 33 -0.40 -20.35 -38.65
N TRP A 34 -0.56 -19.28 -37.90
CA TRP A 34 0.44 -18.21 -37.82
C TRP A 34 1.75 -18.70 -37.21
N ILE A 35 1.73 -19.44 -36.10
CA ILE A 35 2.93 -19.96 -35.45
C ILE A 35 3.69 -20.90 -36.40
N ASN A 36 2.98 -21.75 -37.15
CA ASN A 36 3.60 -22.63 -38.12
C ASN A 36 4.22 -21.88 -39.30
N ALA A 37 3.65 -20.74 -39.71
CA ALA A 37 4.21 -19.88 -40.75
C ALA A 37 5.48 -19.13 -40.26
N GLU A 38 5.54 -18.77 -39.01
CA GLU A 38 6.64 -17.98 -38.40
C GLU A 38 7.30 -18.71 -37.21
N ARG A 39 7.63 -20.00 -37.34
CA ARG A 39 8.10 -20.88 -36.24
C ARG A 39 9.25 -20.31 -35.42
N THR A 40 10.23 -19.64 -36.07
CA THR A 40 11.37 -19.01 -35.38
C THR A 40 11.10 -17.58 -34.94
N GLY A 41 9.96 -17.01 -35.38
CA GLY A 41 9.56 -15.65 -35.09
C GLY A 41 9.39 -15.44 -33.57
N GLN A 42 10.05 -14.42 -33.03
CA GLN A 42 10.01 -14.19 -31.58
C GLN A 42 8.59 -13.89 -31.09
N TYR A 43 7.79 -13.16 -31.84
CA TYR A 43 6.43 -12.77 -31.46
C TYR A 43 5.45 -13.93 -31.57
N ALA A 44 5.57 -14.78 -32.59
CA ALA A 44 4.76 -15.98 -32.72
C ALA A 44 4.99 -16.95 -31.55
N ARG A 45 6.26 -17.16 -31.17
CA ARG A 45 6.63 -18.00 -30.02
C ARG A 45 6.16 -17.43 -28.69
N ARG A 46 6.29 -16.11 -28.50
CA ARG A 46 5.77 -15.42 -27.30
C ARG A 46 4.26 -15.54 -27.20
N ALA A 47 3.54 -15.35 -28.30
CA ALA A 47 2.09 -15.48 -28.34
C ALA A 47 1.63 -16.92 -28.00
N GLY A 48 2.29 -17.93 -28.56
CA GLY A 48 2.00 -19.34 -28.26
C GLY A 48 2.30 -19.70 -26.80
N PHE A 49 3.44 -19.22 -26.27
CA PHE A 49 3.77 -19.38 -24.87
C PHE A 49 2.72 -18.72 -23.95
N LEU A 50 2.37 -17.45 -24.19
CA LEU A 50 1.41 -16.71 -23.40
C LEU A 50 0.00 -17.34 -23.48
N PHE A 51 -0.39 -17.85 -24.65
CA PHE A 51 -1.65 -18.58 -24.80
C PHE A 51 -1.68 -19.80 -23.87
N GLU A 52 -0.69 -20.70 -23.93
CA GLU A 52 -0.65 -21.89 -23.08
C GLU A 52 -0.54 -21.53 -21.59
N TRP A 53 0.26 -20.50 -21.27
CA TRP A 53 0.45 -20.05 -19.90
C TRP A 53 -0.84 -19.46 -19.27
N MET A 54 -1.61 -18.68 -20.04
CA MET A 54 -2.82 -18.02 -19.54
C MET A 54 -4.03 -18.97 -19.50
N THR A 55 -4.16 -19.82 -20.53
CA THR A 55 -5.37 -20.62 -20.73
C THR A 55 -5.27 -22.03 -20.16
N ASP A 56 -4.07 -22.50 -19.80
CA ASP A 56 -3.77 -23.89 -19.43
C ASP A 56 -4.12 -24.91 -20.55
N ARG A 57 -4.29 -24.44 -21.78
CA ARG A 57 -4.57 -25.26 -22.96
C ARG A 57 -3.31 -25.45 -23.77
N THR A 58 -3.03 -26.66 -24.20
CA THR A 58 -1.87 -26.97 -25.05
C THR A 58 -2.25 -26.87 -26.51
N LEU A 59 -1.58 -26.00 -27.28
CA LEU A 59 -1.75 -25.91 -28.73
C LEU A 59 -1.27 -27.21 -29.43
N THR A 60 -2.15 -27.79 -30.21
CA THR A 60 -1.87 -29.01 -31.04
C THR A 60 -1.67 -28.64 -32.49
N GLY A 61 -1.10 -29.54 -33.31
CA GLY A 61 -0.87 -29.30 -34.75
C GLY A 61 0.31 -28.39 -35.03
N LEU A 62 1.19 -28.12 -34.04
CA LEU A 62 2.42 -27.37 -34.25
C LEU A 62 3.51 -28.24 -34.87
N ALA A 63 4.18 -27.74 -35.90
CA ALA A 63 5.38 -28.35 -36.42
C ALA A 63 6.55 -28.21 -35.43
N PRO A 64 7.53 -29.13 -35.44
CA PRO A 64 8.69 -29.04 -34.55
C PRO A 64 9.41 -27.70 -34.69
N LEU A 65 9.77 -27.12 -33.54
CA LEU A 65 10.48 -25.84 -33.49
C LEU A 65 11.93 -26.05 -33.91
N PRO A 66 12.44 -25.34 -34.92
CA PRO A 66 13.85 -25.36 -35.28
C PRO A 66 14.74 -24.80 -34.16
N ALA A 67 16.02 -25.09 -34.18
CA ALA A 67 16.99 -24.50 -33.24
C ALA A 67 16.98 -22.97 -33.36
N CYS A 68 16.67 -22.29 -32.24
CA CYS A 68 16.65 -20.84 -32.15
C CYS A 68 17.01 -20.37 -30.75
N LYS A 69 17.37 -19.08 -30.61
CA LYS A 69 17.69 -18.47 -29.32
C LYS A 69 16.42 -18.31 -28.46
N TYR A 70 16.60 -18.36 -27.14
CA TYR A 70 15.54 -18.00 -26.21
C TYR A 70 15.23 -16.50 -26.32
N VAL A 71 13.97 -16.16 -26.13
CA VAL A 71 13.46 -14.78 -26.00
C VAL A 71 12.67 -14.66 -24.71
N ASP A 72 12.59 -13.48 -24.13
CA ASP A 72 11.81 -13.22 -22.92
C ASP A 72 10.31 -13.15 -23.22
N ALA A 73 9.47 -13.62 -22.30
CA ALA A 73 8.02 -13.50 -22.42
C ALA A 73 7.59 -12.03 -22.46
N ILE A 74 8.16 -11.20 -21.58
CA ILE A 74 7.99 -9.74 -21.57
C ILE A 74 9.36 -9.05 -21.57
N SER A 75 9.43 -7.81 -22.10
CA SER A 75 10.67 -7.04 -22.16
C SER A 75 11.09 -6.59 -20.78
N ALA A 76 12.30 -6.92 -20.34
CA ALA A 76 12.88 -6.44 -19.10
C ALA A 76 13.25 -4.95 -19.13
N ASP A 77 13.38 -4.36 -20.31
CA ASP A 77 13.62 -2.93 -20.47
C ASP A 77 12.34 -2.11 -20.23
N ASP A 78 11.16 -2.70 -20.50
CA ASP A 78 9.87 -2.04 -20.42
C ASP A 78 9.10 -2.37 -19.15
N TYR A 79 9.39 -3.51 -18.51
CA TYR A 79 8.62 -4.03 -17.36
C TYR A 79 9.51 -4.49 -16.21
N LEU A 80 8.95 -4.49 -15.00
CA LEU A 80 9.49 -5.27 -13.90
C LEU A 80 9.24 -6.76 -14.20
N VAL A 81 10.29 -7.55 -14.13
CA VAL A 81 10.27 -8.98 -14.45
C VAL A 81 10.74 -9.83 -13.29
N SER A 82 10.46 -11.14 -13.37
CA SER A 82 11.03 -12.13 -12.45
C SER A 82 12.56 -12.09 -12.49
N ALA A 83 13.18 -12.05 -11.32
CA ALA A 83 14.62 -12.20 -11.16
C ALA A 83 15.10 -13.65 -11.35
N SER A 84 14.17 -14.63 -11.46
CA SER A 84 14.43 -16.07 -11.64
C SER A 84 13.60 -16.62 -12.81
N PRO A 85 13.89 -16.22 -14.05
CA PRO A 85 13.11 -16.68 -15.21
C PRO A 85 13.28 -18.18 -15.44
N ALA A 86 12.17 -18.87 -15.76
CA ALA A 86 12.15 -20.28 -16.14
C ALA A 86 12.18 -20.45 -17.67
N ASN A 87 12.85 -21.48 -18.16
CA ASN A 87 12.94 -21.74 -19.59
C ASN A 87 11.82 -22.67 -20.08
N SER A 88 10.93 -22.15 -20.92
CA SER A 88 10.02 -22.97 -21.71
C SER A 88 10.76 -23.57 -22.91
N VAL A 89 11.15 -24.84 -22.83
CA VAL A 89 11.87 -25.54 -23.92
C VAL A 89 11.00 -25.64 -25.16
N ARG A 90 9.70 -25.90 -25.00
CA ARG A 90 8.72 -26.00 -26.08
C ARG A 90 8.67 -24.76 -26.95
N TRP A 91 8.68 -23.59 -26.33
CA TRP A 91 8.55 -22.31 -27.03
C TRP A 91 9.88 -21.57 -27.23
N ARG A 92 10.96 -22.02 -26.61
CA ARG A 92 12.23 -21.27 -26.53
C ARG A 92 11.96 -19.83 -26.01
N VAL A 93 11.09 -19.74 -25.02
CA VAL A 93 10.75 -18.50 -24.32
C VAL A 93 11.22 -18.63 -22.87
N ARG A 94 11.83 -17.60 -22.35
CA ARG A 94 12.06 -17.47 -20.91
C ARG A 94 10.81 -16.89 -20.27
N ASP A 95 10.20 -17.65 -19.41
CA ASP A 95 9.12 -17.18 -18.54
C ASP A 95 9.72 -16.27 -17.47
N ASN A 96 9.70 -14.99 -17.74
CA ASN A 96 10.13 -13.94 -16.82
C ASN A 96 8.93 -13.13 -16.28
N LEU A 97 7.73 -13.68 -16.34
CA LEU A 97 6.54 -13.08 -15.76
C LEU A 97 6.66 -13.00 -14.22
N PRO A 98 6.23 -11.89 -13.61
CA PRO A 98 6.43 -11.68 -12.17
C PRO A 98 5.32 -12.29 -11.30
N GLY A 99 4.53 -13.24 -11.79
CA GLY A 99 3.42 -13.85 -11.06
C GLY A 99 2.99 -15.18 -11.65
N THR A 100 1.75 -15.57 -11.38
CA THR A 100 1.12 -16.77 -11.95
C THR A 100 -0.05 -16.38 -12.87
N ARG A 101 -0.59 -17.36 -13.62
CA ARG A 101 -1.77 -17.12 -14.46
C ARG A 101 -3.02 -16.67 -13.69
N PHE A 102 -3.06 -16.87 -12.38
CA PHE A 102 -4.16 -16.48 -11.52
C PHE A 102 -3.99 -15.06 -10.95
N PHE A 103 -2.75 -14.59 -10.85
CA PHE A 103 -2.44 -13.20 -10.51
C PHE A 103 -1.03 -12.85 -11.00
N CYS A 104 -0.97 -12.01 -12.01
CA CYS A 104 0.29 -11.54 -12.60
C CYS A 104 0.21 -10.02 -12.83
N PRO A 105 0.53 -9.22 -11.82
CA PRO A 105 0.52 -7.76 -11.94
C PRO A 105 1.64 -7.30 -12.88
N THR A 106 1.40 -6.23 -13.62
CA THR A 106 2.41 -5.60 -14.45
C THR A 106 2.82 -4.25 -13.90
N LEU A 107 4.09 -3.92 -14.03
CA LEU A 107 4.67 -2.62 -13.73
C LEU A 107 5.52 -2.19 -14.93
N ARG A 108 5.15 -1.09 -15.56
CA ARG A 108 5.89 -0.47 -16.67
C ARG A 108 7.03 0.38 -16.13
N ARG A 109 8.17 0.36 -16.81
CA ARG A 109 9.32 1.22 -16.50
C ARG A 109 9.14 2.60 -17.10
N THR A 110 8.23 3.41 -16.51
CA THR A 110 8.09 4.83 -16.85
C THR A 110 9.21 5.66 -16.22
N LYS A 111 9.36 6.92 -16.65
CA LYS A 111 10.30 7.86 -16.01
C LYS A 111 9.92 8.09 -14.53
N ALA A 112 8.64 8.15 -14.21
CA ALA A 112 8.17 8.31 -12.84
C ALA A 112 8.52 7.07 -12.00
N VAL A 113 8.28 5.85 -12.51
CA VAL A 113 8.70 4.60 -11.84
C VAL A 113 10.22 4.55 -11.63
N ALA A 114 11.02 4.99 -12.61
CA ALA A 114 12.46 5.06 -12.45
C ALA A 114 12.87 6.03 -11.33
N SER A 115 12.17 7.16 -11.18
CA SER A 115 12.39 8.09 -10.05
C SER A 115 12.02 7.45 -8.71
N VAL A 116 10.92 6.68 -8.66
CA VAL A 116 10.53 5.93 -7.44
C VAL A 116 11.58 4.88 -7.09
N GLN A 117 12.13 4.16 -8.07
CA GLN A 117 13.19 3.17 -7.86
C GLN A 117 14.53 3.79 -7.41
N ALA A 118 14.77 5.05 -7.76
CA ALA A 118 15.95 5.80 -7.33
C ALA A 118 15.78 6.43 -5.93
N TYR A 119 14.59 6.37 -5.33
CA TYR A 119 14.31 6.94 -4.03
C TYR A 119 14.83 6.03 -2.91
N ASP A 120 15.82 6.48 -2.17
CA ASP A 120 16.44 5.76 -1.07
C ASP A 120 15.83 6.19 0.27
N CYS A 121 14.88 5.39 0.77
CA CYS A 121 14.23 5.63 2.06
C CYS A 121 15.23 5.64 3.23
N ALA A 122 16.19 4.72 3.22
CA ALA A 122 17.17 4.61 4.31
C ALA A 122 18.03 5.87 4.41
N SER A 123 18.59 6.33 3.28
CA SER A 123 19.36 7.58 3.24
C SER A 123 18.54 8.80 3.67
N ARG A 124 17.24 8.84 3.35
CA ARG A 124 16.35 9.92 3.81
C ARG A 124 16.10 9.88 5.31
N LEU A 125 15.91 8.69 5.88
CA LEU A 125 15.77 8.50 7.33
C LEU A 125 17.08 8.83 8.08
N ASP A 126 18.24 8.44 7.53
CA ASP A 126 19.54 8.80 8.08
C ASP A 126 19.75 10.32 8.08
N ALA A 127 19.33 11.02 7.02
CA ALA A 127 19.40 12.48 6.96
C ALA A 127 18.52 13.13 8.04
N LEU A 128 17.30 12.63 8.28
CA LEU A 128 16.46 13.09 9.39
C LEU A 128 17.11 12.81 10.76
N GLN A 129 17.74 11.65 10.90
CA GLN A 129 18.45 11.30 12.14
C GLN A 129 19.66 12.22 12.38
N ALA A 130 20.39 12.59 11.35
CA ALA A 130 21.49 13.56 11.45
C ALA A 130 21.00 14.97 11.80
N GLU A 131 19.82 15.38 11.30
CA GLU A 131 19.24 16.71 11.53
C GLU A 131 18.64 16.86 12.94
N TYR A 132 17.87 15.87 13.42
CA TYR A 132 17.11 15.96 14.69
C TYR A 132 17.71 15.17 15.84
N GLY A 133 18.66 14.28 15.57
CA GLY A 133 19.27 13.37 16.55
C GLY A 133 18.53 12.03 16.65
N ALA A 134 19.31 10.98 16.89
CA ALA A 134 18.82 9.59 16.95
C ALA A 134 17.75 9.37 18.05
N ASP A 135 17.91 10.04 19.21
CA ASP A 135 16.98 9.91 20.32
C ASP A 135 15.61 10.54 20.02
N VAL A 136 15.60 11.73 19.46
CA VAL A 136 14.35 12.42 19.04
C VAL A 136 13.62 11.56 18.02
N LEU A 137 14.33 11.09 17.01
CA LEU A 137 13.71 10.31 15.92
C LEU A 137 13.18 8.95 16.43
N ARG A 138 13.88 8.29 17.35
CA ARG A 138 13.42 7.04 17.98
C ARG A 138 12.15 7.26 18.82
N ARG A 139 12.07 8.35 19.59
CA ARG A 139 10.88 8.71 20.37
C ARG A 139 9.71 9.09 19.45
N SER A 140 9.98 9.78 18.34
CA SER A 140 8.95 10.10 17.35
C SER A 140 8.35 8.87 16.70
N ALA A 141 9.13 7.78 16.51
CA ALA A 141 8.64 6.54 15.91
C ALA A 141 7.43 5.96 16.64
N VAL A 142 7.38 6.01 17.97
CA VAL A 142 6.24 5.55 18.77
C VAL A 142 4.97 6.37 18.46
N TRP A 143 5.10 7.69 18.42
CA TRP A 143 3.98 8.59 18.10
C TRP A 143 3.52 8.43 16.66
N LEU A 144 4.46 8.26 15.72
CA LEU A 144 4.17 8.05 14.31
C LEU A 144 3.41 6.74 14.08
N THR A 145 3.75 5.67 14.80
CA THR A 145 3.00 4.40 14.73
C THR A 145 1.57 4.54 15.25
N LEU A 146 1.36 5.28 16.34
CA LEU A 146 0.02 5.60 16.83
C LEU A 146 -0.75 6.49 15.87
N LYS A 147 -0.09 7.47 15.24
CA LYS A 147 -0.67 8.38 14.24
C LYS A 147 -1.08 7.59 12.99
N GLU A 148 -0.23 6.67 12.52
CA GLU A 148 -0.53 5.75 11.42
C GLU A 148 -1.77 4.91 11.73
N SER A 149 -1.81 4.29 12.89
CA SER A 149 -2.94 3.47 13.30
C SER A 149 -4.24 4.28 13.36
N ARG A 150 -4.23 5.47 13.97
CA ARG A 150 -5.41 6.35 14.04
C ARG A 150 -5.91 6.75 12.67
N ALA A 151 -5.02 7.24 11.82
CA ALA A 151 -5.37 7.65 10.46
C ALA A 151 -5.88 6.48 9.60
N SER A 152 -5.36 5.26 9.82
CA SER A 152 -5.88 4.07 9.17
C SER A 152 -7.33 3.76 9.53
N PHE A 153 -7.74 3.99 10.78
CA PHE A 153 -9.15 3.88 11.18
C PHE A 153 -10.01 5.03 10.63
N GLU A 154 -9.44 6.22 10.50
CA GLU A 154 -10.11 7.38 9.91
C GLU A 154 -10.47 7.14 8.44
N ILE A 155 -9.55 6.56 7.64
CA ILE A 155 -9.81 6.16 6.25
C ILE A 155 -10.98 5.17 6.14
N GLU A 156 -11.11 4.27 7.12
CA GLU A 156 -12.21 3.28 7.18
C GLU A 156 -13.50 3.88 7.82
N HIS A 157 -13.55 5.19 8.06
CA HIS A 157 -14.67 5.87 8.74
C HIS A 157 -15.02 5.31 10.12
N GLU A 158 -14.04 4.69 10.80
CA GLU A 158 -14.16 4.16 12.14
C GLU A 158 -13.53 5.12 13.17
N HIS A 159 -14.30 6.05 13.72
CA HIS A 159 -13.81 7.01 14.72
C HIS A 159 -13.89 6.48 16.16
N ASP A 160 -13.10 7.06 17.06
CA ASP A 160 -13.17 6.92 18.55
C ASP A 160 -13.01 5.50 19.15
N LYS A 161 -12.25 4.62 18.51
CA LYS A 161 -11.98 3.26 19.02
C LYS A 161 -10.56 3.14 19.60
N THR A 162 -10.27 3.85 20.68
CA THR A 162 -8.93 3.97 21.29
C THR A 162 -8.22 2.62 21.49
N ASP A 163 -8.93 1.59 21.95
CA ASP A 163 -8.32 0.27 22.19
C ASP A 163 -7.96 -0.46 20.89
N ARG A 164 -8.78 -0.30 19.84
CA ARG A 164 -8.49 -0.85 18.52
C ARG A 164 -7.30 -0.14 17.86
N ILE A 165 -7.23 1.19 18.00
CA ILE A 165 -6.09 1.99 17.51
C ILE A 165 -4.79 1.52 18.18
N LYS A 166 -4.78 1.38 19.50
CA LYS A 166 -3.61 0.90 20.26
C LYS A 166 -3.21 -0.52 19.85
N ARG A 167 -4.19 -1.40 19.67
CA ARG A 167 -3.94 -2.78 19.22
C ARG A 167 -3.29 -2.79 17.83
N PHE A 168 -3.83 -2.06 16.85
CA PHE A 168 -3.24 -2.00 15.52
C PHE A 168 -1.84 -1.38 15.55
N ALA A 169 -1.60 -0.34 16.36
CA ALA A 169 -0.26 0.20 16.55
C ALA A 169 0.72 -0.85 17.11
N SER A 170 0.27 -1.67 18.09
CA SER A 170 1.08 -2.78 18.61
C SER A 170 1.38 -3.84 17.55
N VAL A 171 0.40 -4.18 16.70
CA VAL A 171 0.61 -5.10 15.56
C VAL A 171 1.62 -4.53 14.57
N MET A 172 1.52 -3.25 14.24
CA MET A 172 2.48 -2.57 13.37
C MET A 172 3.91 -2.61 13.95
N GLU A 173 4.05 -2.48 15.26
CA GLU A 173 5.35 -2.49 15.94
C GLU A 173 5.95 -3.91 15.99
N SER A 174 5.14 -4.92 16.33
CA SER A 174 5.61 -6.29 16.60
C SER A 174 5.71 -7.15 15.34
N GLU A 175 4.73 -7.08 14.42
CA GLU A 175 4.58 -8.07 13.35
C GLU A 175 5.24 -7.66 12.03
N ILE A 176 5.50 -6.37 11.78
CA ILE A 176 6.12 -5.91 10.53
C ILE A 176 7.48 -6.58 10.30
N GLY A 177 7.60 -7.31 9.19
CA GLY A 177 8.80 -8.02 8.77
C GLY A 177 9.09 -9.31 9.56
N GLN A 178 8.15 -9.84 10.36
CA GLN A 178 8.38 -11.04 11.18
C GLN A 178 7.94 -12.34 10.49
N SER A 179 6.77 -12.38 9.89
CA SER A 179 6.29 -13.60 9.25
C SER A 179 7.22 -14.04 8.11
N PRO A 180 7.65 -15.28 7.99
CA PRO A 180 8.47 -15.74 6.87
C PRO A 180 7.70 -15.63 5.53
N ASN A 181 6.38 -15.80 5.55
CA ASN A 181 5.49 -15.63 4.41
C ASN A 181 4.25 -14.83 4.80
N PRO A 182 4.25 -13.49 4.62
CA PRO A 182 3.16 -12.62 5.07
C PRO A 182 1.87 -12.78 4.26
N LEU A 183 1.90 -13.47 3.12
CA LEU A 183 0.77 -13.66 2.22
C LEU A 183 0.18 -15.07 2.29
N SER A 184 0.73 -15.96 3.11
CA SER A 184 0.11 -17.27 3.35
C SER A 184 -1.25 -17.11 4.03
N ALA A 185 -2.18 -18.05 3.75
CA ALA A 185 -3.51 -18.00 4.34
C ALA A 185 -3.47 -17.99 5.88
N ASP A 186 -2.55 -18.76 6.50
CA ASP A 186 -2.39 -18.82 7.95
C ASP A 186 -1.87 -17.49 8.51
N ALA A 187 -0.79 -16.93 7.94
CA ALA A 187 -0.24 -15.65 8.38
C ALA A 187 -1.25 -14.49 8.21
N LEU A 188 -2.01 -14.50 7.13
CA LEU A 188 -3.07 -13.52 6.88
C LEU A 188 -4.22 -13.68 7.87
N THR A 189 -4.57 -14.90 8.25
CA THR A 189 -5.62 -15.17 9.26
C THR A 189 -5.19 -14.68 10.64
N GLU A 190 -3.95 -14.98 11.05
CA GLU A 190 -3.37 -14.49 12.30
C GLU A 190 -3.29 -12.97 12.33
N LEU A 191 -2.82 -12.37 11.25
CA LEU A 191 -2.72 -10.91 11.11
C LEU A 191 -4.10 -10.24 11.17
N GLN A 192 -5.10 -10.76 10.46
CA GLN A 192 -6.47 -10.26 10.51
C GLN A 192 -7.01 -10.31 11.94
N HIS A 193 -6.85 -11.43 12.63
CA HIS A 193 -7.29 -11.59 14.02
C HIS A 193 -6.57 -10.59 14.95
N ALA A 194 -5.25 -10.44 14.81
CA ALA A 194 -4.47 -9.48 15.57
C ALA A 194 -4.94 -8.02 15.36
N ILE A 195 -5.29 -7.65 14.13
CA ILE A 195 -5.78 -6.31 13.77
C ILE A 195 -7.20 -6.08 14.31
N ILE A 196 -8.13 -7.00 14.06
CA ILE A 196 -9.56 -6.83 14.40
C ILE A 196 -9.81 -7.14 15.88
N GLY A 197 -9.23 -8.23 16.42
CA GLY A 197 -9.41 -8.74 17.77
C GLY A 197 -10.78 -9.39 18.01
N ASP A 198 -11.00 -9.85 19.22
CA ASP A 198 -12.16 -10.70 19.59
C ASP A 198 -13.50 -9.95 19.63
N LEU A 199 -13.48 -8.62 19.80
CA LEU A 199 -14.71 -7.81 19.84
C LEU A 199 -15.20 -7.45 18.43
N THR A 200 -15.64 -8.48 17.69
CA THR A 200 -16.12 -8.38 16.32
C THR A 200 -17.40 -9.17 16.08
N THR A 201 -18.13 -8.82 15.04
CA THR A 201 -19.29 -9.59 14.57
C THR A 201 -18.91 -10.70 13.58
N LEU A 202 -17.66 -10.76 13.17
CA LEU A 202 -17.16 -11.84 12.31
C LEU A 202 -17.32 -13.19 13.03
N LYS A 203 -17.80 -14.17 12.29
CA LYS A 203 -17.95 -15.55 12.80
C LYS A 203 -16.66 -16.35 12.65
N THR A 204 -15.91 -16.07 11.60
CA THR A 204 -14.62 -16.71 11.28
C THR A 204 -13.61 -15.67 10.80
N PHE A 205 -12.35 -15.90 11.09
CA PHE A 205 -11.23 -15.17 10.52
C PHE A 205 -10.65 -15.92 9.32
N GLY A 206 -9.89 -15.23 8.50
CA GLY A 206 -9.23 -15.79 7.33
C GLY A 206 -9.92 -15.44 6.02
N LEU A 207 -9.67 -16.26 5.01
CA LEU A 207 -10.16 -15.99 3.67
C LEU A 207 -11.68 -16.11 3.60
N ARG A 208 -12.33 -15.08 3.08
CA ARG A 208 -13.79 -15.04 2.92
C ARG A 208 -14.32 -16.21 2.06
N LYS A 209 -15.54 -16.58 2.34
CA LYS A 209 -16.36 -17.55 1.57
C LYS A 209 -17.68 -16.92 1.11
N SER A 210 -17.67 -15.60 0.96
CA SER A 210 -18.85 -14.78 0.65
C SER A 210 -18.50 -13.70 -0.36
N PRO A 211 -19.50 -13.19 -1.11
CA PRO A 211 -19.29 -12.06 -2.01
C PRO A 211 -19.02 -10.79 -1.21
N VAL A 212 -18.10 -9.97 -1.71
CA VAL A 212 -17.76 -8.67 -1.10
C VAL A 212 -17.71 -7.60 -2.19
N PHE A 213 -18.24 -6.45 -1.86
CA PHE A 213 -18.06 -5.21 -2.62
C PHE A 213 -17.61 -4.07 -1.69
N VAL A 214 -16.98 -3.07 -2.26
CA VAL A 214 -16.68 -1.80 -1.59
C VAL A 214 -17.65 -0.76 -2.10
N GLY A 215 -18.30 -0.03 -1.19
CA GLY A 215 -19.27 0.96 -1.55
C GLY A 215 -19.68 1.83 -0.38
N THR A 216 -20.54 2.80 -0.65
CA THR A 216 -21.15 3.71 0.32
C THR A 216 -22.66 3.59 0.27
N THR A 217 -23.32 3.81 1.42
CA THR A 217 -24.78 3.89 1.44
C THR A 217 -25.19 5.36 1.36
N GLU A 218 -25.83 5.75 0.25
CA GLU A 218 -26.37 7.07 0.02
C GLU A 218 -27.89 7.04 0.18
N GLY A 219 -28.38 7.51 1.33
CA GLY A 219 -29.79 7.41 1.69
C GLY A 219 -30.22 5.96 1.86
N PHE A 220 -31.02 5.44 0.90
CA PHE A 220 -31.49 4.05 0.88
C PHE A 220 -30.88 3.21 -0.24
N ARG A 221 -29.80 3.68 -0.87
CA ARG A 221 -29.13 3.00 -1.98
C ARG A 221 -27.69 2.74 -1.63
N ASP A 222 -27.24 1.52 -1.88
CA ASP A 222 -25.82 1.19 -1.86
C ASP A 222 -25.20 1.58 -3.21
N VAL A 223 -24.19 2.43 -3.17
CA VAL A 223 -23.37 2.82 -4.32
C VAL A 223 -22.13 1.95 -4.31
N ILE A 224 -22.04 1.05 -5.30
CA ILE A 224 -20.91 0.13 -5.40
C ILE A 224 -19.77 0.82 -6.14
N HIS A 225 -18.61 0.91 -5.49
CA HIS A 225 -17.38 1.47 -6.06
C HIS A 225 -16.47 0.40 -6.63
N TYR A 226 -16.48 -0.80 -6.04
CA TYR A 226 -15.66 -1.93 -6.48
C TYR A 226 -16.32 -3.25 -6.10
N ILE A 227 -16.17 -4.27 -6.93
CA ILE A 227 -16.59 -5.66 -6.67
C ILE A 227 -15.34 -6.52 -6.63
N ALA A 228 -15.15 -7.25 -5.54
CA ALA A 228 -14.03 -8.16 -5.37
C ALA A 228 -14.22 -9.45 -6.21
N PRO A 229 -13.13 -10.17 -6.56
CA PRO A 229 -13.21 -11.45 -7.28
C PRO A 229 -14.03 -12.49 -6.53
N HIS A 230 -14.41 -13.56 -7.23
CA HIS A 230 -15.11 -14.67 -6.58
C HIS A 230 -14.23 -15.28 -5.48
N TRP A 231 -14.84 -15.63 -4.36
CA TRP A 231 -14.09 -16.11 -3.19
C TRP A 231 -13.32 -17.41 -3.44
N ASP A 232 -13.78 -18.26 -4.36
CA ASP A 232 -13.07 -19.49 -4.74
C ASP A 232 -11.76 -19.20 -5.51
N ASP A 233 -11.65 -18.04 -6.18
CA ASP A 233 -10.45 -17.63 -6.87
C ASP A 233 -9.38 -17.01 -5.92
N VAL A 234 -9.80 -16.52 -4.74
CA VAL A 234 -8.95 -15.80 -3.79
C VAL A 234 -7.70 -16.57 -3.39
N PRO A 235 -7.74 -17.86 -3.04
CA PRO A 235 -6.52 -18.59 -2.65
C PRO A 235 -5.48 -18.66 -3.76
N GLU A 236 -5.90 -18.87 -5.02
CA GLU A 236 -4.98 -18.93 -6.17
C GLU A 236 -4.41 -17.55 -6.49
N MET A 237 -5.24 -16.49 -6.37
CA MET A 237 -4.77 -15.12 -6.57
C MET A 237 -3.74 -14.71 -5.52
N LEU A 238 -3.94 -15.08 -4.25
CA LEU A 238 -2.95 -14.82 -3.19
C LEU A 238 -1.65 -15.59 -3.45
N ARG A 239 -1.72 -16.85 -3.91
CA ARG A 239 -0.50 -17.59 -4.34
C ARG A 239 0.23 -16.87 -5.48
N GLY A 240 -0.50 -16.24 -6.39
CA GLY A 240 0.10 -15.42 -7.46
C GLY A 240 0.77 -14.15 -6.91
N LEU A 241 0.18 -13.50 -5.92
CA LEU A 241 0.76 -12.35 -5.24
C LEU A 241 2.00 -12.73 -4.41
N GLU A 242 1.97 -13.90 -3.75
CA GLU A 242 3.12 -14.49 -3.06
C GLU A 242 4.25 -14.83 -4.05
N ALA A 243 3.90 -15.40 -5.20
CA ALA A 243 4.85 -15.65 -6.28
C ALA A 243 5.50 -14.34 -6.76
N PHE A 244 4.72 -13.25 -6.92
CA PHE A 244 5.26 -11.94 -7.22
C PHE A 244 6.30 -11.51 -6.19
N LEU A 245 5.98 -11.58 -4.91
CA LEU A 245 6.87 -11.19 -3.81
C LEU A 245 8.19 -12.00 -3.84
N THR A 246 8.11 -13.29 -4.15
CA THR A 246 9.27 -14.19 -4.24
C THR A 246 10.09 -13.96 -5.51
N LEU A 247 9.43 -13.90 -6.66
CA LEU A 247 10.08 -13.80 -7.98
C LEU A 247 10.78 -12.45 -8.22
N THR A 248 10.32 -11.40 -7.53
CA THR A 248 10.87 -10.04 -7.63
C THR A 248 11.74 -9.66 -6.43
N ALA A 249 12.10 -10.61 -5.56
CA ALA A 249 12.90 -10.34 -4.36
C ALA A 249 14.21 -9.60 -4.70
N PRO A 250 14.66 -8.66 -3.85
CA PRO A 250 15.90 -7.90 -4.06
C PRO A 250 17.10 -8.83 -4.25
N ARG A 251 17.99 -8.48 -5.17
CA ARG A 251 19.22 -9.21 -5.45
C ARG A 251 20.37 -8.25 -5.70
N PRO A 252 21.61 -8.61 -5.31
CA PRO A 252 22.77 -7.83 -5.64
C PRO A 252 22.89 -7.56 -7.14
N GLY A 253 23.12 -6.31 -7.52
CA GLY A 253 23.27 -5.89 -8.93
C GLY A 253 21.96 -5.58 -9.66
N PHE A 254 20.80 -5.71 -9.01
CA PHE A 254 19.52 -5.22 -9.55
C PHE A 254 19.15 -3.88 -8.90
N ALA A 255 18.43 -3.03 -9.65
CA ALA A 255 17.92 -1.77 -9.11
C ALA A 255 16.98 -2.05 -7.95
N ASP A 256 16.98 -1.18 -6.95
CA ASP A 256 16.06 -1.27 -5.83
C ASP A 256 14.61 -1.14 -6.33
N ALA A 257 13.78 -2.06 -5.93
CA ALA A 257 12.37 -2.09 -6.28
C ALA A 257 11.46 -2.13 -5.04
N SER A 258 11.99 -1.88 -3.85
CA SER A 258 11.30 -2.04 -2.57
C SER A 258 9.97 -1.29 -2.51
N ILE A 259 9.95 -0.01 -2.94
CA ILE A 259 8.72 0.79 -2.99
C ILE A 259 7.73 0.20 -4.02
N ALA A 260 8.23 -0.18 -5.19
CA ALA A 260 7.38 -0.78 -6.22
C ALA A 260 6.78 -2.11 -5.76
N ARG A 261 7.58 -2.94 -5.09
CA ARG A 261 7.13 -4.21 -4.50
C ARG A 261 6.09 -3.99 -3.40
N ALA A 262 6.33 -3.02 -2.51
CA ALA A 262 5.39 -2.64 -1.47
C ALA A 262 4.05 -2.17 -2.06
N ALA A 263 4.09 -1.32 -3.09
CA ALA A 263 2.88 -0.88 -3.79
C ALA A 263 2.12 -2.05 -4.43
N ILE A 264 2.81 -2.90 -5.19
CA ILE A 264 2.16 -4.01 -5.91
C ILE A 264 1.57 -5.03 -4.94
N VAL A 265 2.28 -5.37 -3.86
CA VAL A 265 1.76 -6.30 -2.84
C VAL A 265 0.56 -5.70 -2.13
N ALA A 266 0.65 -4.47 -1.68
CA ALA A 266 -0.42 -3.84 -0.91
C ALA A 266 -1.67 -3.57 -1.78
N PHE A 267 -1.51 -2.96 -2.96
CA PHE A 267 -2.65 -2.70 -3.86
C PHE A 267 -3.18 -3.98 -4.49
N GLY A 268 -2.32 -4.95 -4.82
CA GLY A 268 -2.75 -6.28 -5.24
C GLY A 268 -3.63 -6.95 -4.20
N PHE A 269 -3.22 -6.90 -2.94
CA PHE A 269 -4.01 -7.43 -1.82
C PHE A 269 -5.37 -6.73 -1.69
N VAL A 270 -5.43 -5.40 -1.77
CA VAL A 270 -6.70 -4.69 -1.63
C VAL A 270 -7.66 -4.95 -2.80
N TYR A 271 -7.15 -5.23 -4.01
CA TYR A 271 -8.00 -5.62 -5.14
C TYR A 271 -8.43 -7.10 -5.11
N ILE A 272 -7.61 -8.00 -4.58
CA ILE A 272 -8.02 -9.38 -4.28
C ILE A 272 -9.09 -9.38 -3.18
N HIS A 273 -8.98 -8.48 -2.21
CA HIS A 273 -9.92 -8.27 -1.12
C HIS A 273 -10.25 -9.57 -0.38
N PRO A 274 -9.25 -10.25 0.20
CA PRO A 274 -9.39 -11.65 0.61
C PRO A 274 -10.23 -11.86 1.87
N PHE A 275 -10.51 -10.83 2.65
CA PHE A 275 -11.22 -10.93 3.92
C PHE A 275 -12.66 -10.39 3.81
N ALA A 276 -13.50 -10.81 4.75
CA ALA A 276 -14.81 -10.19 4.95
C ALA A 276 -14.70 -8.79 5.58
N ASP A 277 -13.68 -8.56 6.42
CA ASP A 277 -13.34 -7.25 7.02
C ASP A 277 -11.84 -7.16 7.31
N GLY A 278 -11.28 -5.94 7.36
CA GLY A 278 -9.90 -5.66 7.69
C GLY A 278 -8.95 -5.53 6.50
N ASN A 279 -9.46 -5.57 5.26
CA ASN A 279 -8.62 -5.50 4.07
C ASN A 279 -7.83 -4.19 3.97
N GLY A 280 -8.44 -3.04 4.24
CA GLY A 280 -7.77 -1.75 4.17
C GLY A 280 -6.65 -1.61 5.20
N ARG A 281 -6.86 -2.06 6.43
CA ARG A 281 -5.84 -2.05 7.49
C ARG A 281 -4.68 -2.98 7.16
N THR A 282 -4.98 -4.18 6.65
CA THR A 282 -3.96 -5.13 6.19
C THR A 282 -3.19 -4.60 4.98
N HIS A 283 -3.84 -3.95 4.02
CA HIS A 283 -3.20 -3.27 2.90
C HIS A 283 -2.12 -2.28 3.39
N ARG A 284 -2.45 -1.43 4.35
CA ARG A 284 -1.51 -0.44 4.90
C ARG A 284 -0.40 -1.07 5.75
N PHE A 285 -0.71 -2.15 6.47
CA PHE A 285 0.31 -2.97 7.13
C PHE A 285 1.32 -3.54 6.12
N LEU A 286 0.84 -4.10 5.01
CA LEU A 286 1.68 -4.72 3.98
C LEU A 286 2.64 -3.74 3.31
N ILE A 287 2.29 -2.45 3.18
CA ILE A 287 3.23 -1.43 2.70
C ILE A 287 4.49 -1.43 3.57
N ASN A 288 4.31 -1.29 4.88
CA ASN A 288 5.41 -1.23 5.83
C ASN A 288 6.13 -2.58 5.98
N ASP A 289 5.40 -3.70 5.88
CA ASP A 289 5.97 -5.04 5.97
C ASP A 289 6.95 -5.32 4.82
N VAL A 290 6.57 -5.02 3.58
CA VAL A 290 7.45 -5.22 2.42
C VAL A 290 8.65 -4.28 2.45
N LEU A 291 8.46 -2.99 2.78
CA LEU A 291 9.57 -2.04 2.91
C LEU A 291 10.59 -2.49 3.96
N ARG A 292 10.13 -3.07 5.08
CA ARG A 292 11.00 -3.62 6.12
C ARG A 292 11.75 -4.86 5.65
N ARG A 293 11.07 -5.79 4.96
CA ARG A 293 11.66 -7.02 4.43
C ARG A 293 12.77 -6.74 3.43
N ASP A 294 12.54 -5.75 2.59
CA ASP A 294 13.49 -5.35 1.55
C ASP A 294 14.62 -4.45 2.10
N GLY A 295 14.59 -4.13 3.40
CA GLY A 295 15.60 -3.31 4.05
C GLY A 295 15.50 -1.81 3.78
N ALA A 296 14.46 -1.35 3.09
CA ALA A 296 14.28 0.06 2.75
C ALA A 296 13.93 0.93 3.98
N VAL A 297 13.22 0.37 4.96
CA VAL A 297 12.84 1.05 6.20
C VAL A 297 13.32 0.25 7.40
N PRO A 298 14.41 0.67 8.10
CA PRO A 298 14.96 -0.04 9.24
C PRO A 298 14.10 0.11 10.50
N ARG A 299 14.27 -0.80 11.47
CA ARG A 299 13.69 -0.60 12.81
C ARG A 299 14.31 0.62 13.49
N PRO A 300 13.55 1.35 14.33
CA PRO A 300 12.17 1.07 14.77
C PRO A 300 11.09 1.73 13.91
N PHE A 301 11.43 2.32 12.76
CA PHE A 301 10.53 3.18 11.99
C PHE A 301 9.39 2.40 11.35
N VAL A 302 8.18 2.95 11.47
CA VAL A 302 6.99 2.64 10.69
C VAL A 302 6.62 3.92 9.94
N LEU A 303 6.51 3.84 8.62
CA LEU A 303 6.11 5.00 7.82
C LEU A 303 4.63 5.30 8.04
N PRO A 304 4.27 6.51 8.48
CA PRO A 304 2.88 6.87 8.75
C PRO A 304 2.15 7.25 7.44
N VAL A 305 2.03 6.28 6.53
CA VAL A 305 1.43 6.49 5.20
C VAL A 305 -0.05 6.87 5.27
N SER A 306 -0.81 6.29 6.21
CA SER A 306 -2.22 6.67 6.44
C SER A 306 -2.34 8.10 6.93
N ALA A 307 -1.44 8.52 7.82
CA ALA A 307 -1.40 9.90 8.31
C ALA A 307 -1.09 10.89 7.17
N ALA A 308 -0.21 10.53 6.25
CA ALA A 308 0.05 11.34 5.06
C ALA A 308 -1.17 11.40 4.12
N ILE A 309 -1.91 10.29 3.96
CA ILE A 309 -3.17 10.26 3.19
C ILE A 309 -4.20 11.22 3.79
N THR A 310 -4.44 11.16 5.11
CA THR A 310 -5.47 11.96 5.79
C THR A 310 -5.02 13.38 6.13
N SER A 311 -3.75 13.72 5.90
CA SER A 311 -3.20 15.03 6.29
C SER A 311 -3.89 16.23 5.61
N LYS A 312 -4.41 16.04 4.40
CA LYS A 312 -5.11 17.05 3.61
C LYS A 312 -6.19 16.41 2.74
N ALA A 313 -7.24 17.17 2.42
CA ALA A 313 -8.30 16.71 1.52
C ALA A 313 -7.75 16.28 0.13
N GLN A 314 -6.71 16.96 -0.37
CA GLN A 314 -6.09 16.63 -1.66
C GLN A 314 -5.35 15.29 -1.64
N THR A 315 -4.67 14.96 -0.53
CA THR A 315 -3.96 13.67 -0.39
C THR A 315 -4.93 12.51 -0.23
N LEU A 316 -6.05 12.72 0.46
CA LEU A 316 -7.13 11.74 0.54
C LEU A 316 -7.79 11.52 -0.83
N ALA A 317 -8.12 12.61 -1.54
CA ALA A 317 -8.67 12.50 -2.90
C ALA A 317 -7.71 11.82 -3.88
N ALA A 318 -6.39 12.00 -3.74
CA ALA A 318 -5.39 11.31 -4.56
C ALA A 318 -5.36 9.80 -4.27
N TYR A 319 -5.58 9.40 -3.01
CA TYR A 319 -5.73 7.98 -2.64
C TYR A 319 -6.98 7.36 -3.30
N ASP A 320 -8.11 8.04 -3.25
CA ASP A 320 -9.32 7.58 -3.92
C ASP A 320 -9.13 7.49 -5.44
N GLN A 321 -8.50 8.50 -6.05
CA GLN A 321 -8.23 8.52 -7.49
C GLN A 321 -7.34 7.36 -7.95
N VAL A 322 -6.32 6.97 -7.18
CA VAL A 322 -5.48 5.84 -7.56
C VAL A 322 -6.24 4.51 -7.49
N LEU A 323 -7.14 4.34 -6.52
CA LEU A 323 -8.04 3.17 -6.47
C LEU A 323 -9.01 3.15 -7.66
N GLU A 324 -9.47 4.31 -8.10
CA GLU A 324 -10.37 4.45 -9.26
C GLU A 324 -9.72 4.08 -10.59
N VAL A 325 -8.39 4.05 -10.69
CA VAL A 325 -7.69 3.61 -11.92
C VAL A 325 -8.18 2.22 -12.37
N ILE A 326 -8.41 1.32 -11.43
CA ILE A 326 -8.92 -0.03 -11.69
C ILE A 326 -10.44 -0.09 -11.50
N SER A 327 -10.95 0.43 -10.38
CA SER A 327 -12.34 0.25 -10.00
C SER A 327 -13.33 0.96 -10.93
N ARG A 328 -13.02 2.16 -11.42
CA ARG A 328 -13.91 2.94 -12.29
C ARG A 328 -14.13 2.28 -13.67
N PRO A 329 -13.10 1.85 -14.43
CA PRO A 329 -13.29 1.10 -15.67
C PRO A 329 -14.01 -0.23 -15.44
N PHE A 330 -13.69 -0.92 -14.34
CA PHE A 330 -14.34 -2.16 -13.94
C PHE A 330 -15.85 -1.95 -13.76
N MET A 331 -16.25 -0.99 -12.94
CA MET A 331 -17.65 -0.71 -12.66
C MET A 331 -18.41 -0.21 -13.88
N ARG A 332 -17.78 0.59 -14.75
CA ARG A 332 -18.39 1.01 -16.03
C ARG A 332 -18.75 -0.19 -16.93
N ARG A 333 -17.94 -1.23 -16.91
CA ARG A 333 -18.13 -2.41 -17.76
C ARG A 333 -19.04 -3.44 -17.13
N PHE A 334 -18.88 -3.73 -15.85
CA PHE A 334 -19.48 -4.87 -15.18
C PHE A 334 -20.51 -4.49 -14.11
N GLY A 335 -20.61 -3.22 -13.70
CA GLY A 335 -21.49 -2.79 -12.63
C GLY A 335 -22.95 -3.15 -12.84
N VAL A 336 -23.40 -3.21 -14.09
CA VAL A 336 -24.78 -3.62 -14.45
C VAL A 336 -25.09 -5.10 -14.12
N SER A 337 -24.06 -5.91 -13.90
CA SER A 337 -24.20 -7.33 -13.53
C SER A 337 -24.29 -7.55 -12.01
N ALA A 338 -24.24 -6.48 -11.23
CA ALA A 338 -24.42 -6.49 -9.78
C ALA A 338 -25.91 -6.32 -9.45
N SER A 339 -26.39 -7.05 -8.46
CA SER A 339 -27.77 -6.94 -7.98
C SER A 339 -27.86 -7.27 -6.48
N PHE A 340 -28.94 -6.78 -5.85
CA PHE A 340 -29.29 -7.11 -4.48
C PHE A 340 -30.58 -7.92 -4.49
N GLY A 341 -30.56 -9.06 -3.83
CA GLY A 341 -31.66 -10.01 -3.82
C GLY A 341 -32.05 -10.47 -2.42
N ARG A 342 -32.33 -11.77 -2.28
CA ARG A 342 -32.59 -12.38 -0.99
C ARG A 342 -31.29 -12.53 -0.22
N THR A 343 -31.34 -12.27 1.08
CA THR A 343 -30.20 -12.50 1.99
C THR A 343 -29.91 -14.01 2.11
N GLU A 344 -28.66 -14.37 1.90
CA GLU A 344 -28.13 -15.73 2.05
C GLU A 344 -27.04 -15.73 3.15
N THR A 345 -26.89 -16.85 3.82
CA THR A 345 -25.81 -17.06 4.80
C THR A 345 -24.74 -17.94 4.16
N TYR A 346 -23.52 -17.45 4.11
CA TYR A 346 -22.36 -18.10 3.51
C TYR A 346 -21.59 -18.97 4.53
N GLU A 347 -20.65 -19.77 4.04
CA GLU A 347 -19.85 -20.71 4.88
C GLU A 347 -19.04 -20.00 5.98
N ASP A 348 -18.59 -18.77 5.72
CA ASP A 348 -17.88 -17.92 6.68
C ASP A 348 -18.82 -17.22 7.69
N GLY A 349 -20.11 -17.55 7.64
CA GLY A 349 -21.15 -16.99 8.50
C GLY A 349 -21.59 -15.56 8.14
N VAL A 350 -21.05 -15.00 7.06
CA VAL A 350 -21.49 -13.69 6.52
C VAL A 350 -22.88 -13.83 5.92
N GLN A 351 -23.74 -12.84 6.19
CA GLN A 351 -25.03 -12.69 5.57
C GLN A 351 -24.98 -11.61 4.51
N SER A 352 -25.30 -11.94 3.28
CA SER A 352 -25.30 -10.99 2.18
C SER A 352 -26.49 -11.21 1.25
N ASN A 353 -27.05 -10.14 0.72
CA ASN A 353 -28.05 -10.15 -0.35
C ASN A 353 -27.44 -9.70 -1.69
N PHE A 354 -26.13 -9.45 -1.72
CA PHE A 354 -25.39 -9.04 -2.91
C PHE A 354 -25.10 -10.25 -3.82
N SER A 355 -25.27 -10.06 -5.11
CA SER A 355 -24.86 -11.02 -6.13
C SER A 355 -24.23 -10.34 -7.33
N PHE A 356 -23.30 -11.02 -7.98
CA PHE A 356 -22.62 -10.55 -9.18
C PHE A 356 -22.54 -11.67 -10.21
N SER A 357 -23.18 -11.50 -11.36
CA SER A 357 -23.31 -12.57 -12.37
C SER A 357 -22.15 -12.65 -13.37
N ALA A 358 -21.24 -11.67 -13.38
CA ALA A 358 -20.16 -11.57 -14.38
C ALA A 358 -18.77 -11.98 -13.86
N TYR A 359 -18.66 -12.81 -12.80
CA TYR A 359 -17.36 -13.21 -12.25
C TYR A 359 -16.42 -13.80 -13.30
N ALA A 360 -16.92 -14.75 -14.13
CA ALA A 360 -16.11 -15.39 -15.16
C ALA A 360 -15.61 -14.40 -16.22
N GLN A 361 -16.49 -13.50 -16.68
CA GLN A 361 -16.15 -12.49 -17.70
C GLN A 361 -15.20 -11.41 -17.17
N ALA A 362 -15.23 -11.14 -15.88
CA ALA A 362 -14.40 -10.14 -15.22
C ALA A 362 -13.04 -10.70 -14.72
N ALA A 363 -12.87 -12.02 -14.71
CA ALA A 363 -11.70 -12.68 -14.11
C ALA A 363 -10.35 -12.11 -14.58
N HIS A 364 -10.23 -11.79 -15.86
CA HIS A 364 -8.97 -11.26 -16.43
C HIS A 364 -8.60 -9.88 -15.89
N VAL A 365 -9.59 -9.04 -15.52
CA VAL A 365 -9.32 -7.72 -14.91
C VAL A 365 -8.61 -7.89 -13.58
N TRP A 366 -9.10 -8.76 -12.72
CA TRP A 366 -8.51 -8.99 -11.41
C TRP A 366 -7.15 -9.71 -11.48
N ARG A 367 -6.95 -10.60 -12.47
CA ARG A 367 -5.73 -11.41 -12.61
C ARG A 367 -4.54 -10.64 -13.16
N TYR A 368 -4.77 -9.64 -14.01
CA TYR A 368 -3.73 -8.98 -14.83
C TYR A 368 -3.75 -7.46 -14.66
N LEU A 369 -3.62 -7.01 -13.41
CA LEU A 369 -3.64 -5.58 -13.07
C LEU A 369 -2.37 -4.87 -13.59
N ASP A 370 -2.53 -3.72 -14.24
CA ASP A 370 -1.43 -2.76 -14.43
C ASP A 370 -1.38 -1.83 -13.21
N LEU A 371 -0.38 -2.01 -12.35
CA LEU A 371 -0.23 -1.27 -11.10
C LEU A 371 0.80 -0.13 -11.21
N THR A 372 1.14 0.31 -12.42
CA THR A 372 2.11 1.38 -12.65
C THR A 372 1.73 2.67 -11.93
N ALA A 373 0.48 3.13 -12.07
CA ALA A 373 -0.01 4.33 -11.39
C ALA A 373 0.04 4.21 -9.85
N HIS A 374 -0.18 3.01 -9.32
CA HIS A 374 -0.14 2.74 -7.88
C HIS A 374 1.28 2.83 -7.32
N VAL A 375 2.27 2.38 -8.09
CA VAL A 375 3.70 2.52 -7.75
C VAL A 375 4.11 3.99 -7.76
N GLU A 376 3.71 4.74 -8.79
CA GLU A 376 3.97 6.19 -8.87
C GLU A 376 3.33 6.95 -7.71
N TYR A 377 2.08 6.61 -7.38
CA TYR A 377 1.38 7.18 -6.23
C TYR A 377 2.08 6.89 -4.90
N LEU A 378 2.40 5.61 -4.62
CA LEU A 378 3.05 5.25 -3.36
C LEU A 378 4.43 5.88 -3.23
N GLY A 379 5.18 6.00 -4.31
CA GLY A 379 6.47 6.69 -4.31
C GLY A 379 6.34 8.16 -3.86
N GLY A 380 5.39 8.89 -4.42
CA GLY A 380 5.09 10.26 -4.01
C GLY A 380 4.59 10.35 -2.56
N LEU A 381 3.77 9.40 -2.14
CA LEU A 381 3.26 9.33 -0.76
C LEU A 381 4.38 9.07 0.26
N ILE A 382 5.34 8.19 -0.05
CA ILE A 382 6.50 7.92 0.82
C ILE A 382 7.39 9.15 0.94
N ASP A 383 7.66 9.87 -0.16
CA ASP A 383 8.42 11.13 -0.11
C ASP A 383 7.72 12.17 0.78
N LEU A 384 6.40 12.34 0.62
CA LEU A 384 5.59 13.19 1.50
C LEU A 384 5.66 12.74 2.97
N THR A 385 5.59 11.42 3.20
CA THR A 385 5.59 10.84 4.54
C THR A 385 6.91 11.11 5.26
N ILE A 386 8.05 10.83 4.63
CA ILE A 386 9.37 11.04 5.25
C ILE A 386 9.70 12.54 5.29
N GLY A 387 9.50 13.24 4.18
CA GLY A 387 9.88 14.65 4.02
C GLY A 387 9.02 15.63 4.82
N THR A 388 7.79 15.26 5.16
CA THR A 388 6.84 16.16 5.85
C THR A 388 6.35 15.57 7.16
N GLU A 389 5.68 14.42 7.16
CA GLU A 389 5.03 13.91 8.38
C GLU A 389 6.04 13.54 9.47
N MET A 390 7.07 12.79 9.11
CA MET A 390 8.11 12.39 10.07
C MET A 390 8.97 13.58 10.49
N ARG A 391 9.29 14.47 9.57
CA ARG A 391 10.03 15.71 9.84
C ARG A 391 9.29 16.60 10.82
N ASN A 392 8.02 16.87 10.59
CA ASN A 392 7.18 17.70 11.45
C ASN A 392 7.08 17.12 12.87
N GLU A 393 6.94 15.80 13.00
CA GLU A 393 6.87 15.14 14.30
C GLU A 393 8.21 15.25 15.06
N ALA A 394 9.33 15.03 14.37
CA ALA A 394 10.67 15.18 14.95
C ALA A 394 10.93 16.63 15.40
N GLN A 395 10.57 17.61 14.58
CA GLN A 395 10.66 19.02 14.89
C GLN A 395 9.80 19.41 16.09
N LEU A 396 8.58 18.89 16.16
CA LEU A 396 7.69 19.13 17.30
C LEU A 396 8.30 18.60 18.60
N LEU A 397 8.79 17.36 18.62
CA LEU A 397 9.43 16.78 19.80
C LEU A 397 10.67 17.56 20.22
N GLN A 398 11.51 17.96 19.28
CA GLN A 398 12.68 18.78 19.57
C GLN A 398 12.29 20.14 20.17
N THR A 399 11.22 20.75 19.67
CA THR A 399 10.69 22.00 20.22
C THR A 399 10.18 21.83 21.65
N TRP A 400 9.47 20.73 21.93
CA TRP A 400 9.03 20.39 23.28
C TRP A 400 10.21 20.16 24.23
N ASP A 401 11.26 19.47 23.80
CA ASP A 401 12.45 19.27 24.62
C ASP A 401 13.14 20.60 24.95
N ARG A 402 13.24 21.53 23.98
CA ARG A 402 13.75 22.88 24.23
C ARG A 402 12.87 23.64 25.22
N ALA A 403 11.56 23.57 25.05
CA ALA A 403 10.62 24.22 25.96
C ALA A 403 10.78 23.70 27.41
N ARG A 404 10.91 22.37 27.59
CA ARG A 404 11.19 21.77 28.88
C ARG A 404 12.50 22.31 29.50
N ALA A 405 13.55 22.36 28.71
CA ALA A 405 14.84 22.87 29.15
C ALA A 405 14.72 24.33 29.62
N PHE A 406 14.12 25.22 28.81
CA PHE A 406 13.97 26.62 29.14
C PHE A 406 13.03 26.86 30.35
N VAL A 407 11.93 26.13 30.46
CA VAL A 407 11.04 26.25 31.64
C VAL A 407 11.73 25.74 32.91
N LYS A 408 12.57 24.72 32.82
CA LYS A 408 13.36 24.21 33.96
C LYS A 408 14.46 25.17 34.43
N GLU A 409 14.90 26.10 33.59
CA GLU A 409 15.78 27.20 34.03
C GLU A 409 15.03 28.19 34.93
N VAL A 410 13.69 28.25 34.85
CA VAL A 410 12.83 29.20 35.61
C VAL A 410 12.19 28.53 36.80
N VAL A 411 11.70 27.29 36.65
CA VAL A 411 11.02 26.54 37.75
C VAL A 411 11.42 25.08 37.69
N ASP A 412 11.84 24.51 38.83
CA ASP A 412 12.19 23.09 38.92
C ASP A 412 10.94 22.23 39.19
N GLY A 413 10.93 21.01 38.63
CA GLY A 413 9.83 20.07 38.83
C GLY A 413 9.94 18.82 37.92
N PRO A 414 9.08 17.81 38.17
CA PRO A 414 8.96 16.63 37.32
C PRO A 414 8.57 16.99 35.90
N ASN A 415 9.05 16.23 34.93
CA ASN A 415 8.74 16.47 33.52
C ASN A 415 7.23 16.53 33.22
N SER A 416 6.43 15.72 33.92
CA SER A 416 4.96 15.73 33.79
C SER A 416 4.34 17.09 34.13
N ASP A 417 4.87 17.74 35.17
CA ASP A 417 4.38 19.05 35.61
C ASP A 417 4.86 20.15 34.69
N ILE A 418 6.12 20.09 34.27
CA ILE A 418 6.66 21.00 33.26
C ILE A 418 5.89 20.92 31.95
N ASP A 419 5.58 19.69 31.45
CA ASP A 419 4.77 19.49 30.26
C ASP A 419 3.35 20.07 30.41
N ARG A 420 2.77 19.96 31.61
CA ARG A 420 1.47 20.53 31.90
C ARG A 420 1.51 22.06 31.88
N ILE A 421 2.60 22.65 32.38
CA ILE A 421 2.83 24.11 32.32
C ILE A 421 2.94 24.55 30.86
N ILE A 422 3.82 23.94 30.08
CA ILE A 422 4.05 24.28 28.67
C ILE A 422 2.74 24.18 27.88
N ARG A 423 2.00 23.07 28.03
CA ARG A 423 0.72 22.88 27.35
C ARG A 423 -0.29 23.95 27.73
N SER A 424 -0.42 24.23 29.01
CA SER A 424 -1.36 25.26 29.49
C SER A 424 -1.05 26.65 28.96
N VAL A 425 0.23 27.05 28.91
CA VAL A 425 0.64 28.33 28.33
C VAL A 425 0.31 28.38 26.83
N LYS A 426 0.63 27.31 26.09
CA LYS A 426 0.36 27.22 24.66
C LYS A 426 -1.14 27.27 24.34
N ASP A 427 -1.96 26.49 25.09
CA ASP A 427 -3.40 26.40 24.84
C ASP A 427 -4.18 27.63 25.36
N ASN A 428 -3.60 28.44 26.26
CA ASN A 428 -4.18 29.64 26.84
C ASN A 428 -3.62 30.94 26.23
N HIS A 429 -3.46 30.95 24.90
CA HIS A 429 -3.00 32.15 24.15
C HIS A 429 -1.70 32.77 24.68
N TRP A 430 -0.73 31.92 25.02
CA TRP A 430 0.58 32.33 25.55
C TRP A 430 0.49 33.08 26.89
N ASP A 431 -0.40 32.63 27.79
CA ASP A 431 -0.52 33.11 29.16
C ASP A 431 -0.72 31.95 30.15
N VAL A 432 -0.36 32.15 31.41
CA VAL A 432 -0.56 31.18 32.46
C VAL A 432 -2.02 31.19 32.91
N SER A 433 -2.72 30.07 32.70
CA SER A 433 -4.13 29.96 33.06
C SER A 433 -4.37 30.05 34.57
N ASN A 434 -5.55 30.58 34.97
CA ASN A 434 -5.97 30.65 36.40
C ASN A 434 -6.00 29.28 37.05
N LYS A 435 -6.29 28.20 36.30
CA LYS A 435 -6.28 26.84 36.83
C LYS A 435 -4.83 26.43 37.14
N LEU A 436 -3.88 26.74 36.24
CA LEU A 436 -2.49 26.41 36.48
C LEU A 436 -1.91 27.14 37.69
N ARG A 437 -2.25 28.42 37.88
CA ARG A 437 -1.84 29.20 39.07
C ARG A 437 -2.36 28.60 40.36
N LYS A 438 -3.57 27.99 40.37
CA LYS A 438 -4.12 27.27 41.54
C LYS A 438 -3.43 25.95 41.80
N ASP A 439 -3.13 25.19 40.71
CA ASP A 439 -2.50 23.89 40.83
C ASP A 439 -0.99 24.01 41.20
N PHE A 440 -0.34 25.08 40.79
CA PHE A 440 1.06 25.39 41.08
C PHE A 440 1.20 26.79 41.69
N PRO A 441 0.97 26.99 42.99
CA PRO A 441 1.01 28.31 43.62
C PRO A 441 2.34 29.05 43.46
N VAL A 442 3.47 28.31 43.24
CA VAL A 442 4.78 28.91 43.05
C VAL A 442 4.82 29.79 41.79
N ILE A 443 4.05 29.44 40.74
CA ILE A 443 4.02 30.21 39.48
C ILE A 443 2.91 31.28 39.45
N ALA A 444 2.29 31.60 40.60
CA ALA A 444 1.21 32.59 40.69
C ALA A 444 1.75 34.04 40.71
N SER A 445 3.04 34.27 41.02
CA SER A 445 3.67 35.60 40.92
C SER A 445 3.75 36.06 39.48
N ALA A 446 3.56 37.35 39.22
CA ALA A 446 3.59 37.92 37.87
C ALA A 446 4.97 37.66 37.21
N ASP A 447 6.05 38.00 37.91
CA ASP A 447 7.43 37.86 37.39
C ASP A 447 7.75 36.42 36.94
N LEU A 448 7.31 35.42 37.72
CA LEU A 448 7.59 34.02 37.41
C LEU A 448 6.66 33.50 36.26
N SER A 449 5.39 33.96 36.27
CA SER A 449 4.47 33.69 35.15
C SER A 449 5.04 34.24 33.82
N ASP A 450 5.49 35.48 33.81
CA ASP A 450 6.04 36.13 32.61
C ASP A 450 7.32 35.41 32.12
N ALA A 451 8.23 35.09 33.05
CA ALA A 451 9.46 34.33 32.72
C ALA A 451 9.14 32.92 32.15
N ILE A 452 8.12 32.23 32.64
CA ILE A 452 7.67 30.96 32.06
C ILE A 452 7.09 31.15 30.66
N VAL A 453 6.24 32.14 30.49
CA VAL A 453 5.65 32.47 29.16
C VAL A 453 6.76 32.77 28.16
N ASP A 454 7.73 33.60 28.52
CA ASP A 454 8.86 33.92 27.64
C ASP A 454 9.72 32.69 27.32
N ALA A 455 9.97 31.81 28.30
CA ALA A 455 10.66 30.55 28.09
C ALA A 455 9.95 29.65 27.06
N VAL A 456 8.61 29.54 27.18
CA VAL A 456 7.80 28.77 26.23
C VAL A 456 7.78 29.43 24.85
N ARG A 457 7.52 30.74 24.74
CA ARG A 457 7.53 31.49 23.48
C ARG A 457 8.87 31.37 22.75
N ARG A 458 9.96 31.54 23.46
CA ARG A 458 11.32 31.40 22.91
C ARG A 458 11.56 30.01 22.32
N ALA A 459 11.05 28.95 22.95
CA ALA A 459 11.19 27.59 22.43
C ALA A 459 10.39 27.37 21.14
N PHE A 460 9.20 27.92 21.03
CA PHE A 460 8.31 27.78 19.88
C PHE A 460 8.57 28.83 18.76
N GLY A 461 9.54 29.75 18.94
CA GLY A 461 9.93 30.71 17.91
C GLY A 461 9.04 31.94 17.79
N GLU A 462 8.12 32.18 18.73
CA GLU A 462 7.23 33.35 18.70
C GLU A 462 7.82 34.62 19.36
N GLY A 463 9.08 34.59 19.77
CA GLY A 463 9.77 35.72 20.40
C GLY A 463 10.66 36.57 19.48
N GLN A 464 10.75 36.32 18.17
CA GLN A 464 11.64 37.06 17.27
C GLN A 464 10.95 38.05 16.30
N ALA A 465 9.64 38.29 16.45
CA ALA A 465 8.90 39.16 15.52
C ALA A 465 8.74 40.66 15.97
N GLU A 466 9.18 41.06 17.17
CA GLU A 466 9.00 42.43 17.64
C GLU A 466 10.24 43.34 17.70
N ASP A 467 11.47 42.80 17.46
CA ASP A 467 12.69 43.65 17.51
C ASP A 467 13.25 44.08 16.13
N GLY A 468 12.43 44.00 15.07
CA GLY A 468 12.84 44.28 13.70
C GLY A 468 12.16 45.46 12.99
N VAL A 469 11.49 46.38 13.69
CA VAL A 469 11.00 47.64 13.07
C VAL A 469 11.28 48.83 14.03
N ALA A 470 12.49 49.27 14.03
CA ALA A 470 12.88 50.64 14.39
C ALA A 470 14.17 50.93 13.63
N ASP A 471 14.06 51.49 12.45
CA ASP A 471 14.63 52.69 11.85
C ASP A 471 14.40 52.73 10.33
#